data_00c2907a1e7c04cd5816f0d8b1601e80
#
_entry.id   00c2907a1e7c04cd5816f0d8b1601e80
#
_cell.length_a   1.000
_cell.length_b   1.000
_cell.length_c   1.000
_cell.angle_alpha   90.00
_cell.angle_beta   90.00
_cell.angle_gamma   90.00
#
_symmetry.space_group_name_H-M   'P 1'
#
loop_
_entity.id
_entity.type
_entity.pdbx_description
1 polymer ?
#
loop_
_entity_poly.entity_id
_entity_poly.type
_entity_poly.pdbx_seq_one_letter_code
_entity_poly.pdbx_strand_id
1 'polypeptide(L)'
;ALSRTAGAPSSSGGKKGTWSTWYKTANIDTDNIFFDNGTTATNRFSLQMDASGQIVFSYAGTTILMTNADLKGGGLWRNLVLKVDTSLATASARAIMYIDGVEVTSFATDARASLTQDIELGYMDSGATQFVGSYNGSSANQWDGYFAETIFLDNQFLSADSFGQLDTSTNKWVPKAISGLTLGDQGFYLAYGGNFGTGNGAGDSTGNSNNLTEIGTWVTSDQFSDTPTKNFPTFDPTNNGAGTLSDGNTKIVSATNNRTTYTTMPIPATGKWYWEVDAASYATGGGSFLGLVPASTPLITNAPSVSYTDQVVFETYSGDSTFYGNSGGTTWCNTPGANSFLSSGDVLQFAYDA
;
A
#
# COMPACT_ATOMS: atom_id res chain seq x y z
N ALA A 1 -7.04 5.36 9.98
CA ALA A 1 -6.46 6.67 9.71
C ALA A 1 -5.84 7.26 10.98
N LEU A 2 -4.99 8.26 10.81
CA LEU A 2 -4.29 8.92 11.91
C LEU A 2 -4.51 10.43 11.84
N SER A 3 -4.49 11.13 12.98
CA SER A 3 -4.63 12.59 13.01
C SER A 3 -3.83 13.24 14.12
N ARG A 4 -3.52 14.53 13.93
CA ARG A 4 -3.00 15.42 14.98
C ARG A 4 -3.42 16.86 14.73
N THR A 5 -3.39 17.67 15.74
CA THR A 5 -3.49 19.13 15.59
C THR A 5 -2.08 19.71 15.46
N ALA A 6 -1.82 20.46 14.40
CA ALA A 6 -0.54 21.10 14.18
C ALA A 6 -0.32 22.25 15.18
N GLY A 7 0.89 22.40 15.65
CA GLY A 7 1.36 23.60 16.36
C GLY A 7 1.79 24.68 15.37
N ALA A 8 2.49 25.71 15.90
CA ALA A 8 3.06 26.75 15.05
C ALA A 8 4.19 26.17 14.18
N PRO A 9 4.22 26.47 12.86
CA PRO A 9 5.30 26.01 11.98
C PRO A 9 6.63 26.69 12.32
N SER A 10 7.71 26.07 11.85
CA SER A 10 9.04 26.71 11.85
C SER A 10 9.06 28.02 11.07
N SER A 11 10.16 28.72 11.07
CA SER A 11 10.31 30.10 10.57
C SER A 11 9.86 30.34 9.11
N SER A 12 9.63 29.30 8.32
CA SER A 12 9.12 29.43 6.94
C SER A 12 7.62 29.71 6.84
N GLY A 13 6.88 29.66 7.94
CA GLY A 13 5.45 29.95 7.95
C GLY A 13 4.59 29.05 7.07
N GLY A 14 4.96 27.75 6.92
CA GLY A 14 4.20 26.83 6.08
C GLY A 14 4.48 26.92 4.56
N LYS A 15 5.48 27.70 4.16
CA LYS A 15 5.86 27.84 2.74
C LYS A 15 6.70 26.68 2.21
N LYS A 16 7.37 25.96 3.11
CA LYS A 16 8.35 24.93 2.76
C LYS A 16 8.14 23.67 3.56
N GLY A 17 8.14 22.53 2.88
CA GLY A 17 8.05 21.23 3.52
C GLY A 17 8.32 20.08 2.58
N THR A 18 8.58 18.92 3.15
CA THR A 18 8.74 17.67 2.40
C THR A 18 7.93 16.58 3.07
N TRP A 19 7.15 15.88 2.26
CA TRP A 19 6.43 14.66 2.62
C TRP A 19 7.09 13.47 1.95
N SER A 20 7.35 12.40 2.70
CA SER A 20 7.80 11.12 2.18
C SER A 20 7.02 9.99 2.82
N THR A 21 6.61 9.00 2.04
CA THR A 21 6.01 7.78 2.56
C THR A 21 6.31 6.59 1.66
N TRP A 22 6.45 5.42 2.25
CA TRP A 22 6.36 4.17 1.53
C TRP A 22 4.93 3.68 1.59
N TYR A 23 4.40 3.22 0.47
CA TYR A 23 3.05 2.72 0.38
C TYR A 23 2.96 1.46 -0.47
N LYS A 24 1.98 0.64 -0.16
CA LYS A 24 1.56 -0.52 -0.95
C LYS A 24 0.04 -0.50 -0.98
N THR A 25 -0.52 -0.53 -2.18
CA THR A 25 -1.98 -0.47 -2.36
C THR A 25 -2.63 -1.83 -2.16
N ALA A 26 -3.80 -1.88 -1.56
CA ALA A 26 -4.65 -3.05 -1.53
C ALA A 26 -5.75 -2.92 -2.59
N ASN A 27 -6.84 -2.20 -2.31
CA ASN A 27 -7.90 -1.94 -3.28
C ASN A 27 -8.04 -0.43 -3.47
N ILE A 28 -8.12 0.02 -4.73
CA ILE A 28 -8.27 1.44 -5.07
C ILE A 28 -9.35 1.58 -6.11
N ASP A 29 -10.59 1.54 -5.63
CA ASP A 29 -11.78 1.82 -6.45
C ASP A 29 -12.30 3.25 -6.24
N THR A 30 -11.74 3.96 -5.25
CA THR A 30 -12.06 5.35 -4.89
C THR A 30 -10.78 6.13 -4.65
N ASP A 31 -10.90 7.44 -4.45
CA ASP A 31 -9.76 8.26 -4.03
C ASP A 31 -9.26 7.83 -2.65
N ASN A 32 -7.95 7.69 -2.53
CA ASN A 32 -7.24 7.25 -1.34
C ASN A 32 -6.25 8.32 -0.89
N ILE A 33 -6.35 8.75 0.35
CA ILE A 33 -5.58 9.87 0.88
C ILE A 33 -4.28 9.39 1.50
N PHE A 34 -3.16 9.98 1.07
CA PHE A 34 -1.89 9.90 1.79
C PHE A 34 -1.85 10.88 2.95
N PHE A 35 -2.14 12.16 2.65
CA PHE A 35 -2.08 13.24 3.62
C PHE A 35 -3.11 14.33 3.29
N ASP A 36 -3.73 14.86 4.32
CA ASP A 36 -4.73 15.93 4.22
C ASP A 36 -4.66 16.82 5.46
N ASN A 37 -4.91 18.12 5.31
CA ASN A 37 -4.97 19.00 6.46
C ASN A 37 -6.39 19.34 6.93
N GLY A 38 -7.40 18.70 6.36
CA GLY A 38 -8.79 18.67 6.84
C GLY A 38 -9.51 19.99 7.05
N THR A 39 -8.87 21.12 6.72
CA THR A 39 -9.45 22.43 6.97
C THR A 39 -10.29 22.94 5.80
N THR A 40 -10.59 24.21 5.77
CA THR A 40 -11.46 24.82 4.77
C THR A 40 -10.94 24.63 3.36
N ALA A 41 -11.84 24.62 2.36
CA ALA A 41 -11.48 24.46 0.97
C ALA A 41 -10.50 25.54 0.45
N THR A 42 -10.37 26.66 1.16
CA THR A 42 -9.55 27.81 0.73
C THR A 42 -8.05 27.66 0.98
N ASN A 43 -7.63 26.79 1.91
CA ASN A 43 -6.21 26.55 2.19
C ASN A 43 -5.90 25.05 2.43
N ARG A 44 -6.76 24.19 1.93
CA ARG A 44 -6.60 22.75 2.07
C ARG A 44 -5.46 22.25 1.19
N PHE A 45 -4.53 21.54 1.81
CA PHE A 45 -3.50 20.75 1.16
C PHE A 45 -3.95 19.29 1.15
N SER A 46 -3.93 18.64 0.01
CA SER A 46 -4.27 17.23 -0.12
C SER A 46 -3.29 16.52 -1.04
N LEU A 47 -2.80 15.38 -0.58
CA LEU A 47 -1.99 14.45 -1.36
C LEU A 47 -2.73 13.12 -1.38
N GLN A 48 -3.13 12.67 -2.58
CA GLN A 48 -3.99 11.49 -2.73
C GLN A 48 -3.58 10.66 -3.94
N MET A 49 -4.06 9.43 -3.98
CA MET A 49 -4.14 8.61 -5.19
C MET A 49 -5.60 8.56 -5.61
N ASP A 50 -5.89 8.89 -6.86
CA ASP A 50 -7.26 8.78 -7.39
C ASP A 50 -7.62 7.35 -7.78
N ALA A 51 -8.89 7.12 -8.13
CA ALA A 51 -9.38 5.80 -8.53
C ALA A 51 -8.70 5.24 -9.80
N SER A 52 -8.03 6.08 -10.58
CA SER A 52 -7.23 5.68 -11.76
C SER A 52 -5.79 5.31 -11.40
N GLY A 53 -5.39 5.47 -10.12
CA GLY A 53 -4.03 5.20 -9.65
C GLY A 53 -3.06 6.35 -9.88
N GLN A 54 -3.54 7.52 -10.27
CA GLN A 54 -2.71 8.71 -10.45
C GLN A 54 -2.50 9.40 -9.10
N ILE A 55 -1.27 9.83 -8.84
CA ILE A 55 -0.98 10.61 -7.63
C ILE A 55 -1.30 12.08 -7.91
N VAL A 56 -2.12 12.63 -7.04
CA VAL A 56 -2.66 13.99 -7.15
C VAL A 56 -2.23 14.81 -5.94
N PHE A 57 -1.55 15.91 -6.18
CA PHE A 57 -1.34 16.97 -5.23
C PHE A 57 -2.29 18.13 -5.53
N SER A 58 -3.10 18.49 -4.55
CA SER A 58 -4.07 19.61 -4.66
C SER A 58 -3.86 20.64 -3.56
N TYR A 59 -4.10 21.89 -3.89
CA TYR A 59 -4.13 22.99 -2.94
C TYR A 59 -5.31 23.90 -3.21
N ALA A 60 -6.05 24.30 -2.17
CA ALA A 60 -7.21 25.19 -2.23
C ALA A 60 -8.24 24.79 -3.30
N GLY A 61 -8.50 23.47 -3.44
CA GLY A 61 -9.44 22.93 -4.42
C GLY A 61 -8.91 22.86 -5.85
N THR A 62 -7.66 23.27 -6.09
CA THR A 62 -7.02 23.21 -7.42
C THR A 62 -6.04 22.03 -7.44
N THR A 63 -6.13 21.17 -8.45
CA THR A 63 -5.10 20.16 -8.74
C THR A 63 -3.84 20.87 -9.24
N ILE A 64 -2.77 20.74 -8.48
CA ILE A 64 -1.46 21.35 -8.78
C ILE A 64 -0.59 20.43 -9.62
N LEU A 65 -0.49 19.16 -9.21
CA LEU A 65 0.23 18.12 -9.94
C LEU A 65 -0.63 16.87 -10.01
N MET A 66 -0.64 16.18 -11.15
CA MET A 66 -1.27 14.90 -11.34
C MET A 66 -0.40 14.04 -12.25
N THR A 67 0.00 12.86 -11.79
CA THR A 67 0.86 11.97 -12.58
C THR A 67 0.15 11.41 -13.80
N ASN A 68 0.91 11.04 -14.85
CA ASN A 68 0.36 10.33 -16.02
C ASN A 68 0.19 8.83 -15.74
N ALA A 69 1.04 8.26 -14.89
CA ALA A 69 1.10 6.83 -14.67
C ALA A 69 0.05 6.37 -13.67
N ASP A 70 -0.51 5.19 -13.92
CA ASP A 70 -1.18 4.38 -12.90
C ASP A 70 -0.11 3.80 -11.97
N LEU A 71 -0.15 4.20 -10.70
CA LEU A 71 0.81 3.83 -9.65
C LEU A 71 0.20 2.90 -8.59
N LYS A 72 -1.04 2.45 -8.83
CA LYS A 72 -1.66 1.38 -8.04
C LYS A 72 -1.21 0.00 -8.53
N GLY A 73 -1.30 -0.94 -7.65
CA GLY A 73 -1.25 -2.35 -8.02
C GLY A 73 0.09 -3.04 -8.00
N GLY A 74 0.04 -4.32 -8.33
CA GLY A 74 1.17 -5.21 -8.36
C GLY A 74 1.70 -5.66 -6.99
N GLY A 75 1.06 -5.28 -5.88
CA GLY A 75 1.51 -5.68 -4.54
C GLY A 75 2.95 -5.26 -4.24
N LEU A 76 3.43 -4.20 -4.87
CA LEU A 76 4.78 -3.67 -4.69
C LEU A 76 4.77 -2.47 -3.77
N TRP A 77 5.76 -2.39 -2.91
CA TRP A 77 6.05 -1.18 -2.18
C TRP A 77 6.61 -0.12 -3.12
N ARG A 78 6.11 1.09 -3.00
CA ARG A 78 6.58 2.28 -3.70
C ARG A 78 6.91 3.38 -2.73
N ASN A 79 7.81 4.25 -3.10
CA ASN A 79 8.15 5.46 -2.35
C ASN A 79 7.63 6.69 -3.08
N LEU A 80 6.83 7.49 -2.37
CA LEU A 80 6.38 8.80 -2.81
C LEU A 80 7.08 9.87 -2.00
N VAL A 81 7.70 10.84 -2.67
CA VAL A 81 8.21 12.06 -2.06
C VAL A 81 7.62 13.27 -2.77
N LEU A 82 7.01 14.17 -2.02
CA LEU A 82 6.58 15.48 -2.48
C LEU A 82 7.28 16.55 -1.67
N LYS A 83 8.06 17.41 -2.33
CA LYS A 83 8.66 18.59 -1.71
C LYS A 83 8.07 19.87 -2.28
N VAL A 84 7.78 20.81 -1.41
CA VAL A 84 7.18 22.10 -1.77
C VAL A 84 7.98 23.23 -1.15
N ASP A 85 8.25 24.27 -1.95
CA ASP A 85 8.82 25.55 -1.50
C ASP A 85 8.23 26.69 -2.34
N THR A 86 7.23 27.34 -1.79
CA THR A 86 6.53 28.44 -2.48
C THR A 86 7.34 29.74 -2.53
N SER A 87 8.43 29.84 -1.77
CA SER A 87 9.31 31.03 -1.81
C SER A 87 10.11 31.15 -3.11
N LEU A 88 10.20 30.05 -3.87
CA LEU A 88 10.95 30.03 -5.12
C LEU A 88 10.29 30.90 -6.19
N ALA A 89 11.10 31.70 -6.90
CA ALA A 89 10.62 32.58 -7.97
C ALA A 89 10.05 31.78 -9.15
N THR A 90 10.69 30.65 -9.50
CA THR A 90 10.27 29.82 -10.63
C THR A 90 9.13 28.89 -10.21
N ALA A 91 7.96 29.06 -10.81
CA ALA A 91 6.77 28.30 -10.47
C ALA A 91 6.95 26.77 -10.58
N SER A 92 7.62 26.31 -11.65
CA SER A 92 7.87 24.88 -11.87
C SER A 92 8.81 24.25 -10.83
N ALA A 93 9.54 25.04 -10.06
CA ALA A 93 10.40 24.56 -8.98
C ALA A 93 9.69 24.50 -7.62
N ARG A 94 8.48 25.12 -7.48
CA ARG A 94 7.78 25.23 -6.19
C ARG A 94 7.26 23.90 -5.64
N ALA A 95 6.97 22.95 -6.52
CA ALA A 95 6.55 21.61 -6.12
C ALA A 95 7.23 20.58 -7.01
N ILE A 96 7.89 19.60 -6.41
CA ILE A 96 8.59 18.51 -7.12
C ILE A 96 8.17 17.19 -6.48
N MET A 97 7.81 16.22 -7.33
CA MET A 97 7.38 14.89 -6.94
C MET A 97 8.40 13.85 -7.41
N TYR A 98 8.64 12.84 -6.55
CA TYR A 98 9.45 11.69 -6.89
C TYR A 98 8.67 10.41 -6.63
N ILE A 99 8.83 9.43 -7.51
CA ILE A 99 8.34 8.07 -7.33
C ILE A 99 9.54 7.13 -7.42
N ASP A 100 9.73 6.30 -6.40
CA ASP A 100 10.82 5.33 -6.31
C ASP A 100 12.20 5.96 -6.60
N GLY A 101 12.44 7.15 -6.05
CA GLY A 101 13.67 7.90 -6.20
C GLY A 101 13.80 8.70 -7.50
N VAL A 102 12.89 8.54 -8.45
CA VAL A 102 12.92 9.20 -9.76
C VAL A 102 12.02 10.42 -9.78
N GLU A 103 12.54 11.57 -10.19
CA GLU A 103 11.75 12.79 -10.35
C GLU A 103 10.71 12.64 -11.46
N VAL A 104 9.47 12.98 -11.15
CA VAL A 104 8.38 13.03 -12.13
C VAL A 104 8.48 14.32 -12.90
N THR A 105 8.81 14.26 -14.19
CA THR A 105 9.02 15.42 -15.07
C THR A 105 7.88 15.66 -16.06
N SER A 106 6.95 14.69 -16.18
CA SER A 106 5.78 14.78 -17.05
C SER A 106 4.51 14.46 -16.27
N PHE A 107 3.53 15.34 -16.35
CA PHE A 107 2.29 15.27 -15.60
C PHE A 107 1.07 15.33 -16.51
N ALA A 108 -0.02 14.67 -16.12
CA ALA A 108 -1.33 14.86 -16.74
C ALA A 108 -1.89 16.26 -16.44
N THR A 109 -1.61 16.77 -15.24
CA THR A 109 -1.88 18.16 -14.85
C THR A 109 -0.64 18.76 -14.23
N ASP A 110 -0.19 19.90 -14.74
CA ASP A 110 0.87 20.72 -14.15
C ASP A 110 0.35 22.17 -14.03
N ALA A 111 -0.14 22.49 -12.86
CA ALA A 111 -0.66 23.82 -12.53
C ALA A 111 0.17 24.50 -11.43
N ARG A 112 1.47 24.21 -11.34
CA ARG A 112 2.38 24.83 -10.35
C ARG A 112 2.42 26.36 -10.40
N ALA A 113 2.04 26.96 -11.52
CA ALA A 113 1.85 28.41 -11.62
C ALA A 113 0.75 28.96 -10.70
N SER A 114 -0.23 28.10 -10.32
CA SER A 114 -1.30 28.46 -9.39
C SER A 114 -0.83 28.50 -7.93
N LEU A 115 0.31 27.91 -7.60
CA LEU A 115 0.98 28.13 -6.32
C LEU A 115 1.67 29.51 -6.40
N THR A 116 0.98 30.54 -5.95
CA THR A 116 1.54 31.91 -5.92
C THR A 116 2.84 31.92 -5.10
N GLN A 117 3.81 32.72 -5.54
CA GLN A 117 5.05 32.87 -4.77
C GLN A 117 4.73 33.37 -3.36
N ASP A 118 5.44 32.84 -2.37
CA ASP A 118 5.31 33.15 -0.95
C ASP A 118 3.95 32.80 -0.33
N ILE A 119 3.09 32.03 -1.00
CA ILE A 119 1.85 31.55 -0.39
C ILE A 119 2.18 30.55 0.74
N GLU A 120 1.48 30.68 1.86
CA GLU A 120 1.50 29.70 2.94
C GLU A 120 0.50 28.59 2.61
N LEU A 121 0.98 27.36 2.70
CA LEU A 121 0.17 26.17 2.47
C LEU A 121 -0.39 25.72 3.82
N GLY A 122 -1.69 25.78 4.01
CA GLY A 122 -2.37 25.59 5.30
C GLY A 122 -2.11 24.25 6.04
N TYR A 123 -1.28 23.38 5.50
CA TYR A 123 -0.97 22.08 6.11
C TYR A 123 -0.19 22.17 7.44
N MET A 124 0.43 23.31 7.73
CA MET A 124 1.11 23.60 8.98
C MET A 124 0.52 24.78 9.75
N ASP A 125 -0.65 25.28 9.35
CA ASP A 125 -1.29 26.36 10.10
C ASP A 125 -1.51 25.90 11.56
N SER A 126 -1.16 26.74 12.51
CA SER A 126 -1.39 26.44 13.93
C SER A 126 -2.87 26.16 14.19
N GLY A 127 -3.17 25.01 14.76
CA GLY A 127 -4.53 24.54 14.98
C GLY A 127 -5.14 23.77 13.79
N ALA A 128 -4.45 23.67 12.64
CA ALA A 128 -4.88 22.81 11.55
C ALA A 128 -4.82 21.34 11.97
N THR A 129 -5.86 20.59 11.65
CA THR A 129 -5.83 19.14 11.85
C THR A 129 -5.20 18.48 10.64
N GLN A 130 -4.12 17.73 10.88
CA GLN A 130 -3.44 16.93 9.88
C GLN A 130 -3.96 15.49 9.95
N PHE A 131 -4.18 14.87 8.79
CA PHE A 131 -4.64 13.48 8.66
C PHE A 131 -3.67 12.69 7.78
N VAL A 132 -3.35 11.47 8.20
CA VAL A 132 -2.63 10.47 7.41
C VAL A 132 -3.60 9.33 7.13
N GLY A 133 -3.77 9.01 5.85
CA GLY A 133 -4.64 7.93 5.41
C GLY A 133 -6.14 8.24 5.44
N SER A 134 -6.54 9.51 5.47
CA SER A 134 -7.97 9.87 5.50
C SER A 134 -8.21 11.29 5.01
N TYR A 135 -9.37 11.48 4.40
CA TYR A 135 -9.92 12.80 4.06
C TYR A 135 -10.68 13.35 5.27
N ASN A 136 -10.12 14.37 5.94
CA ASN A 136 -10.79 15.07 7.04
C ASN A 136 -11.37 14.14 8.12
N GLY A 137 -10.68 13.02 8.40
CA GLY A 137 -11.15 12.02 9.36
C GLY A 137 -12.39 11.23 8.91
N SER A 138 -12.83 11.41 7.68
CA SER A 138 -13.98 10.71 7.10
C SER A 138 -13.66 9.23 6.86
N SER A 139 -14.65 8.37 7.00
CA SER A 139 -14.57 6.97 6.57
C SER A 139 -14.62 6.81 5.04
N ALA A 140 -15.03 7.85 4.31
CA ALA A 140 -14.89 7.91 2.86
C ALA A 140 -13.45 8.32 2.48
N ASN A 141 -12.90 7.75 1.41
CA ASN A 141 -11.58 8.07 0.88
C ASN A 141 -10.44 7.80 1.90
N GLN A 142 -10.60 6.76 2.72
CA GLN A 142 -9.50 6.27 3.53
C GLN A 142 -8.50 5.53 2.66
N TRP A 143 -7.24 5.53 3.08
CA TRP A 143 -6.21 4.71 2.45
C TRP A 143 -6.55 3.24 2.64
N ASP A 144 -6.66 2.51 1.55
CA ASP A 144 -6.80 1.05 1.54
C ASP A 144 -5.47 0.42 1.06
N GLY A 145 -4.69 -0.05 2.01
CA GLY A 145 -3.35 -0.57 1.79
C GLY A 145 -2.44 -0.35 2.99
N TYR A 146 -1.16 -0.34 2.72
CA TYR A 146 -0.11 -0.28 3.74
C TYR A 146 0.67 1.02 3.65
N PHE A 147 1.12 1.48 4.81
CA PHE A 147 2.13 2.53 4.93
C PHE A 147 3.35 2.02 5.68
N ALA A 148 4.51 2.52 5.31
CA ALA A 148 5.73 2.39 6.07
C ALA A 148 6.52 3.70 5.99
N GLU A 149 7.22 4.02 7.09
CA GLU A 149 8.14 5.16 7.13
C GLU A 149 7.55 6.47 6.58
N THR A 150 6.43 6.91 7.16
CA THR A 150 5.85 8.20 6.79
C THR A 150 6.57 9.33 7.52
N ILE A 151 7.11 10.26 6.74
CA ILE A 151 7.93 11.36 7.22
C ILE A 151 7.35 12.67 6.71
N PHE A 152 7.21 13.61 7.60
CA PHE A 152 6.93 14.99 7.26
C PHE A 152 8.04 15.89 7.82
N LEU A 153 8.60 16.73 6.98
CA LEU A 153 9.63 17.70 7.34
C LEU A 153 9.10 19.11 7.20
N ASP A 154 9.07 19.82 8.31
CA ASP A 154 8.76 21.24 8.37
C ASP A 154 10.01 22.07 8.01
N ASN A 155 9.85 23.01 7.12
CA ASN A 155 10.89 23.92 6.65
C ASN A 155 12.10 23.26 5.94
N GLN A 156 11.90 22.07 5.35
CA GLN A 156 12.93 21.36 4.58
C GLN A 156 12.44 21.08 3.16
N PHE A 157 13.33 21.18 2.17
CA PHE A 157 13.05 20.92 0.75
C PHE A 157 14.03 19.88 0.23
N LEU A 158 13.82 18.60 0.63
CA LEU A 158 14.76 17.52 0.39
C LEU A 158 14.32 16.62 -0.76
N SER A 159 15.28 16.08 -1.50
CA SER A 159 15.05 15.13 -2.58
C SER A 159 14.88 13.70 -2.05
N ALA A 160 14.45 12.80 -2.93
CA ALA A 160 14.14 11.42 -2.58
C ALA A 160 15.32 10.64 -1.98
N ASP A 161 16.55 10.98 -2.36
CA ASP A 161 17.80 10.39 -1.84
C ASP A 161 18.02 10.61 -0.34
N SER A 162 17.24 11.51 0.28
CA SER A 162 17.20 11.67 1.74
C SER A 162 16.42 10.57 2.44
N PHE A 163 15.53 9.88 1.75
CA PHE A 163 14.57 8.91 2.31
C PHE A 163 14.77 7.49 1.77
N GLY A 164 15.45 7.35 0.66
CA GLY A 164 15.73 6.08 0.03
C GLY A 164 17.07 6.05 -0.67
N GLN A 165 17.42 4.89 -1.15
CA GLN A 165 18.64 4.64 -1.93
C GLN A 165 18.41 3.49 -2.91
N LEU A 166 19.18 3.47 -3.97
CA LEU A 166 19.21 2.33 -4.90
C LEU A 166 20.03 1.19 -4.28
N ASP A 167 19.40 0.05 -4.08
CA ASP A 167 20.12 -1.20 -3.81
C ASP A 167 20.70 -1.70 -5.14
N THR A 168 22.01 -1.59 -5.30
CA THR A 168 22.71 -1.97 -6.52
C THR A 168 22.72 -3.47 -6.77
N SER A 169 22.45 -4.29 -5.77
CA SER A 169 22.40 -5.75 -5.90
C SER A 169 21.08 -6.23 -6.52
N THR A 170 19.99 -5.55 -6.22
CA THR A 170 18.63 -5.88 -6.68
C THR A 170 18.07 -4.89 -7.71
N ASN A 171 18.77 -3.77 -7.91
CA ASN A 171 18.33 -2.63 -8.71
C ASN A 171 16.95 -2.09 -8.27
N LYS A 172 16.67 -2.15 -6.96
CA LYS A 172 15.44 -1.64 -6.36
C LYS A 172 15.70 -0.40 -5.52
N TRP A 173 14.75 0.51 -5.54
CA TRP A 173 14.71 1.61 -4.58
C TRP A 173 14.29 1.05 -3.22
N VAL A 174 15.07 1.31 -2.17
CA VAL A 174 14.85 0.78 -0.81
C VAL A 174 14.95 1.89 0.22
N PRO A 175 14.32 1.75 1.40
CA PRO A 175 14.44 2.72 2.48
C PRO A 175 15.89 2.94 2.90
N LYS A 176 16.17 4.17 3.27
CA LYS A 176 17.44 4.59 3.84
C LYS A 176 17.23 4.99 5.29
N ALA A 177 18.17 4.64 6.15
CA ALA A 177 18.10 5.06 7.55
C ALA A 177 17.99 6.59 7.66
N ILE A 178 16.99 7.04 8.40
CA ILE A 178 16.69 8.46 8.61
C ILE A 178 17.58 8.97 9.75
N SER A 179 18.82 9.30 9.44
CA SER A 179 19.75 9.90 10.40
C SER A 179 20.20 11.25 9.90
N GLY A 180 20.27 12.23 10.83
CA GLY A 180 20.77 13.57 10.52
C GLY A 180 19.77 14.47 9.79
N LEU A 181 18.50 14.09 9.66
CA LEU A 181 17.47 14.97 9.14
C LEU A 181 17.03 15.97 10.21
N THR A 182 16.90 17.24 9.82
CA THR A 182 16.24 18.26 10.64
C THR A 182 14.75 18.24 10.30
N LEU A 183 13.91 17.85 11.26
CA LEU A 183 12.49 17.69 10.98
C LEU A 183 11.70 19.00 11.10
N GLY A 184 12.25 20.01 11.80
CA GLY A 184 11.54 21.24 12.11
C GLY A 184 10.53 21.03 13.27
N ASP A 185 9.85 22.11 13.66
CA ASP A 185 8.99 22.11 14.86
C ASP A 185 7.74 21.23 14.68
N GLN A 186 7.21 21.15 13.48
CA GLN A 186 6.01 20.37 13.16
C GLN A 186 6.30 19.07 12.42
N GLY A 187 7.57 18.78 12.12
CA GLY A 187 7.97 17.54 11.46
C GLY A 187 7.78 16.32 12.36
N PHE A 188 7.48 15.18 11.74
CA PHE A 188 7.32 13.89 12.40
C PHE A 188 7.84 12.74 11.54
N TYR A 189 8.14 11.63 12.20
CA TYR A 189 8.46 10.36 11.56
C TYR A 189 7.64 9.24 12.19
N LEU A 190 6.80 8.62 11.40
CA LEU A 190 6.00 7.46 11.79
C LEU A 190 6.68 6.19 11.26
N ALA A 191 7.37 5.50 12.15
CA ALA A 191 8.00 4.21 11.85
C ALA A 191 6.98 3.05 11.91
N TYR A 192 5.76 3.30 12.40
CA TYR A 192 4.69 2.32 12.59
C TYR A 192 5.11 1.10 13.43
N GLY A 193 6.11 1.28 14.29
CA GLY A 193 6.65 0.23 15.18
C GLY A 193 5.98 0.14 16.55
N GLY A 194 4.99 1.00 16.82
CA GLY A 194 4.25 1.03 18.08
C GLY A 194 3.13 0.00 18.15
N ASN A 195 2.41 -0.01 19.28
CA ASN A 195 1.27 -0.92 19.49
C ASN A 195 -0.02 -0.23 19.03
N PHE A 196 -0.51 -0.55 17.86
CA PHE A 196 -1.82 -0.13 17.39
C PHE A 196 -2.95 -0.73 18.25
N GLY A 197 -4.06 0.01 18.36
CA GLY A 197 -5.18 -0.35 19.22
C GLY A 197 -5.00 0.06 20.70
N THR A 198 -3.85 0.60 21.06
CA THR A 198 -3.58 1.15 22.42
C THR A 198 -3.43 2.66 22.43
N GLY A 199 -3.59 3.32 21.29
CA GLY A 199 -3.41 4.76 21.10
C GLY A 199 -1.94 5.20 20.89
N ASN A 200 -0.99 4.27 20.84
CA ASN A 200 0.45 4.56 20.73
C ASN A 200 1.08 4.07 19.40
N GLY A 201 0.30 3.46 18.51
CA GLY A 201 0.82 2.91 17.26
C GLY A 201 1.36 3.97 16.29
N ALA A 202 0.86 5.20 16.40
CA ALA A 202 1.22 6.33 15.57
C ALA A 202 2.17 7.33 16.26
N GLY A 203 3.01 6.84 17.17
CA GLY A 203 4.00 7.67 17.88
C GLY A 203 5.05 8.24 16.93
N ASP A 204 5.35 9.52 17.13
CA ASP A 204 6.46 10.18 16.45
C ASP A 204 7.80 9.65 16.99
N SER A 205 8.57 9.05 16.11
CA SER A 205 9.87 8.43 16.45
C SER A 205 11.03 9.42 16.52
N THR A 206 10.78 10.74 16.38
CA THR A 206 11.84 11.76 16.31
C THR A 206 12.23 12.33 17.65
N GLY A 207 11.36 12.23 18.64
CA GLY A 207 11.49 12.93 19.91
C GLY A 207 10.87 14.34 19.93
N ASN A 208 10.34 14.85 18.80
CA ASN A 208 9.61 16.13 18.76
C ASN A 208 8.24 16.03 19.43
N SER A 209 7.80 14.83 19.77
CA SER A 209 6.48 14.54 20.36
C SER A 209 5.29 14.97 19.49
N ASN A 210 5.49 15.03 18.18
CA ASN A 210 4.44 15.29 17.18
C ASN A 210 3.61 14.03 16.90
N ASN A 211 3.16 13.36 17.96
CA ASN A 211 2.40 12.11 17.88
C ASN A 211 1.07 12.32 17.15
N LEU A 212 0.68 11.32 16.37
CA LEU A 212 -0.64 11.23 15.78
C LEU A 212 -1.52 10.30 16.65
N THR A 213 -2.81 10.56 16.62
CA THR A 213 -3.83 9.76 17.30
C THR A 213 -4.54 8.87 16.28
N GLU A 214 -4.80 7.65 16.67
CA GLU A 214 -5.56 6.69 15.86
C GLU A 214 -7.02 7.13 15.70
N ILE A 215 -7.55 7.07 14.48
CA ILE A 215 -8.95 7.31 14.16
C ILE A 215 -9.59 5.99 13.71
N GLY A 216 -10.71 5.63 14.34
CA GLY A 216 -11.38 4.35 14.11
C GLY A 216 -10.89 3.26 15.04
N THR A 217 -11.28 2.03 14.75
CA THR A 217 -10.88 0.87 15.54
C THR A 217 -9.61 0.27 14.93
N TRP A 218 -8.54 0.29 15.70
CA TRP A 218 -7.27 -0.34 15.37
C TRP A 218 -7.04 -1.54 16.26
N VAL A 219 -6.41 -2.57 15.74
CA VAL A 219 -6.04 -3.77 16.46
C VAL A 219 -4.58 -4.13 16.14
N THR A 220 -3.94 -4.92 16.99
CA THR A 220 -2.54 -5.30 16.79
C THR A 220 -2.28 -6.00 15.45
N SER A 221 -3.29 -6.72 14.93
CA SER A 221 -3.20 -7.37 13.61
C SER A 221 -3.19 -6.40 12.42
N ASP A 222 -3.46 -5.10 12.63
CA ASP A 222 -3.32 -4.08 11.58
C ASP A 222 -1.85 -3.69 11.34
N GLN A 223 -0.95 -4.19 12.18
CA GLN A 223 0.49 -4.07 12.01
C GLN A 223 1.05 -5.33 11.35
N PHE A 224 1.52 -5.19 10.13
CA PHE A 224 2.06 -6.29 9.34
C PHE A 224 3.58 -6.31 9.36
N SER A 225 4.16 -7.50 9.17
CA SER A 225 5.59 -7.68 8.94
C SER A 225 6.03 -7.42 7.49
N ASP A 226 5.08 -7.14 6.61
CA ASP A 226 5.30 -6.72 5.22
C ASP A 226 5.88 -5.29 5.21
N THR A 227 7.05 -5.13 4.63
CA THR A 227 7.79 -3.86 4.60
C THR A 227 8.46 -3.68 3.23
N PRO A 228 8.90 -2.47 2.88
CA PRO A 228 9.60 -2.23 1.61
C PRO A 228 10.83 -3.11 1.37
N THR A 229 11.49 -3.56 2.44
CA THR A 229 12.64 -4.48 2.38
C THR A 229 12.25 -5.95 2.52
N LYS A 230 11.00 -6.23 2.89
CA LYS A 230 10.45 -7.57 3.14
C LYS A 230 9.04 -7.64 2.55
N ASN A 231 8.92 -7.56 1.24
CA ASN A 231 7.63 -7.55 0.57
C ASN A 231 7.06 -8.96 0.42
N PHE A 232 5.84 -9.18 0.92
CA PHE A 232 5.11 -10.44 0.83
C PHE A 232 4.03 -10.41 -0.26
N PRO A 233 3.66 -11.58 -0.84
CA PRO A 233 2.53 -11.68 -1.74
C PRO A 233 1.22 -11.40 -0.99
N THR A 234 0.30 -10.73 -1.68
CA THR A 234 -1.09 -10.54 -1.28
C THR A 234 -2.00 -11.03 -2.40
N PHE A 235 -3.28 -11.20 -2.17
CA PHE A 235 -4.21 -11.43 -3.28
C PHE A 235 -4.26 -10.21 -4.19
N ASP A 236 -4.28 -10.46 -5.51
CA ASP A 236 -4.28 -9.40 -6.51
C ASP A 236 -5.72 -8.97 -6.82
N PRO A 237 -6.12 -7.74 -6.47
CA PRO A 237 -7.47 -7.25 -6.73
C PRO A 237 -7.79 -7.13 -8.22
N THR A 238 -6.77 -6.97 -9.08
CA THR A 238 -6.94 -6.89 -10.54
C THR A 238 -7.13 -8.26 -11.19
N ASN A 239 -6.71 -9.32 -10.50
CA ASN A 239 -6.83 -10.71 -10.91
C ASN A 239 -7.68 -11.52 -9.91
N ASN A 240 -8.77 -10.92 -9.46
CA ASN A 240 -9.72 -11.50 -8.53
C ASN A 240 -11.03 -11.84 -9.23
N GLY A 241 -11.29 -13.11 -9.42
CA GLY A 241 -12.50 -13.57 -10.13
C GLY A 241 -13.75 -13.62 -9.25
N ALA A 242 -13.65 -13.70 -7.91
CA ALA A 242 -14.82 -14.10 -7.15
C ALA A 242 -14.84 -13.83 -5.65
N GLY A 243 -13.77 -13.35 -5.09
CA GLY A 243 -13.68 -13.16 -3.64
C GLY A 243 -13.84 -11.71 -3.22
N THR A 244 -14.37 -11.49 -2.03
CA THR A 244 -14.21 -10.22 -1.34
C THR A 244 -12.86 -10.25 -0.63
N LEU A 245 -11.99 -9.31 -0.98
CA LEU A 245 -10.68 -9.14 -0.36
C LEU A 245 -10.80 -8.23 0.86
N SER A 246 -10.04 -8.52 1.89
CA SER A 246 -9.96 -7.71 3.13
C SER A 246 -8.60 -7.87 3.79
N ASP A 247 -8.40 -7.17 4.90
CA ASP A 247 -7.18 -7.22 5.70
C ASP A 247 -5.93 -6.96 4.83
N GLY A 248 -5.95 -5.85 4.06
CA GLY A 248 -4.88 -5.50 3.13
C GLY A 248 -4.67 -6.52 2.01
N ASN A 249 -5.72 -7.18 1.54
CA ASN A 249 -5.68 -8.26 0.55
C ASN A 249 -4.93 -9.53 1.01
N THR A 250 -4.76 -9.73 2.31
CA THR A 250 -4.23 -10.99 2.85
C THR A 250 -5.32 -12.03 3.08
N LYS A 251 -6.59 -11.61 3.05
CA LYS A 251 -7.75 -12.46 3.25
C LYS A 251 -8.72 -12.39 2.08
N ILE A 252 -9.23 -13.55 1.69
CA ILE A 252 -10.28 -13.68 0.69
C ILE A 252 -11.47 -14.44 1.25
N VAL A 253 -12.68 -13.90 1.03
CA VAL A 253 -13.93 -14.63 1.27
C VAL A 253 -14.57 -14.90 -0.09
N SER A 254 -14.60 -16.18 -0.49
CA SER A 254 -15.22 -16.58 -1.75
C SER A 254 -16.74 -16.53 -1.62
N ALA A 255 -17.38 -15.74 -2.47
CA ALA A 255 -18.84 -15.61 -2.51
C ALA A 255 -19.48 -16.40 -3.67
N THR A 256 -18.68 -16.92 -4.60
CA THR A 256 -19.16 -17.59 -5.83
C THR A 256 -18.28 -18.78 -6.16
N ASN A 257 -18.92 -19.87 -6.57
CA ASN A 257 -18.24 -21.09 -6.99
C ASN A 257 -17.49 -20.88 -8.33
N ASN A 258 -16.42 -21.66 -8.51
CA ASN A 258 -15.75 -21.85 -9.80
C ASN A 258 -15.01 -20.62 -10.36
N ARG A 259 -14.25 -19.93 -9.51
CA ARG A 259 -13.45 -18.80 -9.91
C ARG A 259 -12.07 -18.83 -9.27
N THR A 260 -11.11 -18.15 -9.87
CA THR A 260 -9.76 -18.06 -9.37
C THR A 260 -9.42 -16.66 -8.92
N THR A 261 -8.52 -16.58 -7.94
CA THR A 261 -7.86 -15.34 -7.52
C THR A 261 -6.36 -15.64 -7.46
N TYR A 262 -5.56 -14.77 -8.05
CA TYR A 262 -4.10 -14.91 -8.02
C TYR A 262 -3.50 -14.05 -6.91
N THR A 263 -2.26 -14.39 -6.56
CA THR A 263 -1.43 -13.54 -5.72
C THR A 263 -0.61 -12.58 -6.56
N THR A 264 -0.16 -11.49 -5.94
CA THR A 264 0.60 -10.41 -6.59
C THR A 264 2.01 -10.79 -7.02
N MET A 265 2.55 -11.92 -6.51
CA MET A 265 3.92 -12.34 -6.80
C MET A 265 3.95 -13.73 -7.40
N PRO A 266 4.64 -13.91 -8.53
CA PRO A 266 4.95 -15.24 -9.04
C PRO A 266 6.05 -15.89 -8.18
N ILE A 267 6.06 -17.22 -8.13
CA ILE A 267 7.19 -17.95 -7.59
C ILE A 267 8.33 -17.89 -8.62
N PRO A 268 9.55 -17.49 -8.21
CA PRO A 268 10.71 -17.50 -9.09
C PRO A 268 11.03 -18.91 -9.63
N ALA A 269 11.63 -18.97 -10.82
CA ALA A 269 11.94 -20.21 -11.52
C ALA A 269 13.08 -21.04 -10.88
N THR A 270 13.70 -20.54 -9.84
CA THR A 270 14.79 -21.22 -9.13
C THR A 270 14.70 -20.97 -7.63
N GLY A 271 15.18 -21.91 -6.83
CA GLY A 271 15.24 -21.79 -5.39
C GLY A 271 14.18 -22.56 -4.65
N LYS A 272 14.20 -22.45 -3.32
CA LYS A 272 13.26 -23.12 -2.43
C LYS A 272 12.33 -22.11 -1.82
N TRP A 273 11.04 -22.37 -1.95
CA TRP A 273 9.98 -21.42 -1.59
C TRP A 273 9.03 -22.07 -0.59
N TYR A 274 8.53 -21.26 0.32
CA TYR A 274 7.59 -21.69 1.33
C TYR A 274 6.53 -20.61 1.52
N TRP A 275 5.28 -21.05 1.65
CA TRP A 275 4.16 -20.19 2.03
C TRP A 275 3.11 -20.96 2.80
N GLU A 276 2.25 -20.25 3.45
CA GLU A 276 1.14 -20.76 4.24
C GLU A 276 -0.18 -20.16 3.79
N VAL A 277 -1.24 -20.95 3.92
CA VAL A 277 -2.62 -20.54 3.72
C VAL A 277 -3.42 -20.95 4.93
N ASP A 278 -4.00 -19.97 5.64
CA ASP A 278 -4.89 -20.19 6.77
C ASP A 278 -6.33 -20.39 6.25
N ALA A 279 -6.91 -21.53 6.55
CA ALA A 279 -8.32 -21.82 6.30
C ALA A 279 -9.17 -21.25 7.44
N ALA A 280 -9.22 -19.93 7.60
CA ALA A 280 -9.93 -19.22 8.68
C ALA A 280 -11.40 -19.66 8.82
N SER A 281 -12.05 -19.95 7.70
CA SER A 281 -13.39 -20.55 7.65
C SER A 281 -13.53 -21.44 6.43
N TYR A 282 -13.84 -22.68 6.65
CA TYR A 282 -14.05 -23.69 5.61
C TYR A 282 -15.49 -24.18 5.61
N ALA A 283 -16.18 -24.04 4.48
CA ALA A 283 -17.55 -24.54 4.33
C ALA A 283 -17.55 -25.99 3.83
N THR A 284 -18.16 -26.88 4.59
CA THR A 284 -18.40 -28.26 4.16
C THR A 284 -19.37 -28.26 2.99
N GLY A 285 -18.97 -28.82 1.85
CA GLY A 285 -19.83 -28.94 0.65
C GLY A 285 -19.36 -28.16 -0.57
N GLY A 286 -18.29 -27.34 -0.43
CA GLY A 286 -17.60 -26.68 -1.53
C GLY A 286 -16.16 -27.17 -1.65
N GLY A 287 -15.60 -27.18 -2.85
CA GLY A 287 -14.18 -27.44 -3.09
C GLY A 287 -13.40 -26.13 -3.24
N SER A 288 -12.18 -26.09 -2.71
CA SER A 288 -11.22 -25.02 -2.96
C SER A 288 -9.97 -25.60 -3.59
N PHE A 289 -9.40 -24.88 -4.55
CA PHE A 289 -8.13 -25.23 -5.18
C PHE A 289 -7.07 -24.23 -4.71
N LEU A 290 -6.01 -24.72 -4.13
CA LEU A 290 -4.88 -23.93 -3.64
C LEU A 290 -3.59 -24.46 -4.29
N GLY A 291 -2.80 -23.63 -4.93
CA GLY A 291 -1.57 -24.14 -5.54
C GLY A 291 -0.96 -23.20 -6.57
N LEU A 292 -0.25 -23.80 -7.51
CA LEU A 292 0.53 -23.11 -8.54
C LEU A 292 -0.04 -23.40 -9.93
N VAL A 293 -0.07 -22.37 -10.73
CA VAL A 293 -0.39 -22.44 -12.16
C VAL A 293 0.65 -21.63 -12.94
N PRO A 294 0.87 -21.92 -14.25
CA PRO A 294 1.71 -21.07 -15.07
C PRO A 294 1.25 -19.61 -15.06
N ALA A 295 2.19 -18.68 -15.07
CA ALA A 295 1.89 -17.24 -15.09
C ALA A 295 1.04 -16.81 -16.30
N SER A 296 1.03 -17.61 -17.36
CA SER A 296 0.21 -17.40 -18.57
C SER A 296 -1.23 -17.91 -18.44
N THR A 297 -1.57 -18.56 -17.32
CA THR A 297 -2.92 -19.09 -17.10
C THR A 297 -3.91 -17.94 -16.98
N PRO A 298 -4.96 -17.85 -17.81
CA PRO A 298 -5.91 -16.76 -17.73
C PRO A 298 -6.75 -16.84 -16.45
N LEU A 299 -7.22 -15.68 -15.98
CA LEU A 299 -8.17 -15.61 -14.87
C LEU A 299 -9.46 -16.38 -15.24
N ILE A 300 -9.87 -17.29 -14.36
CA ILE A 300 -11.05 -18.09 -14.60
C ILE A 300 -12.25 -17.43 -13.95
N THR A 301 -13.22 -17.12 -14.78
CA THR A 301 -14.50 -16.55 -14.36
C THR A 301 -15.62 -17.60 -14.31
N ASN A 302 -15.37 -18.82 -14.77
CA ASN A 302 -16.31 -19.95 -14.75
C ASN A 302 -15.54 -21.25 -14.48
N ALA A 303 -16.17 -22.24 -13.91
CA ALA A 303 -15.68 -23.52 -13.38
C ALA A 303 -14.27 -23.92 -13.80
N PRO A 304 -13.37 -24.22 -12.86
CA PRO A 304 -12.15 -24.90 -13.22
C PRO A 304 -12.55 -26.24 -13.84
N SER A 305 -12.39 -26.38 -15.14
CA SER A 305 -12.30 -27.73 -15.65
C SER A 305 -10.95 -28.24 -15.14
N VAL A 306 -10.92 -29.46 -14.62
CA VAL A 306 -9.68 -30.18 -14.25
C VAL A 306 -8.71 -30.39 -15.41
N SER A 307 -8.87 -29.64 -16.49
CA SER A 307 -8.15 -29.71 -17.75
C SER A 307 -7.02 -28.69 -17.88
N TYR A 308 -6.54 -28.09 -16.80
CA TYR A 308 -5.34 -27.25 -16.92
C TYR A 308 -4.10 -28.12 -17.11
N THR A 309 -3.44 -27.89 -18.21
CA THR A 309 -2.08 -28.38 -18.41
C THR A 309 -1.14 -27.56 -17.51
N ASP A 310 -0.22 -28.25 -16.86
CA ASP A 310 0.87 -27.66 -16.08
C ASP A 310 0.47 -26.96 -14.77
N GLN A 311 -0.39 -27.57 -13.97
CA GLN A 311 -0.78 -27.11 -12.65
C GLN A 311 -0.34 -28.07 -11.54
N VAL A 312 -0.10 -27.51 -10.36
CA VAL A 312 0.08 -28.24 -9.10
C VAL A 312 -0.87 -27.64 -8.09
N VAL A 313 -1.96 -28.31 -7.79
CA VAL A 313 -3.00 -27.80 -6.89
C VAL A 313 -3.42 -28.85 -5.88
N PHE A 314 -3.72 -28.35 -4.69
CA PHE A 314 -4.38 -29.09 -3.64
C PHE A 314 -5.88 -28.78 -3.70
N GLU A 315 -6.69 -29.78 -3.98
CA GLU A 315 -8.14 -29.64 -3.97
C GLU A 315 -8.69 -30.10 -2.61
N THR A 316 -9.54 -29.27 -2.04
CA THR A 316 -10.34 -29.61 -0.87
C THR A 316 -11.80 -29.75 -1.32
N TYR A 317 -12.36 -30.94 -1.25
CA TYR A 317 -13.76 -31.17 -1.57
C TYR A 317 -14.46 -31.86 -0.39
N SER A 318 -15.78 -31.71 -0.31
CA SER A 318 -16.57 -32.32 0.76
C SER A 318 -16.37 -33.84 0.82
N GLY A 319 -15.62 -34.31 1.80
CA GLY A 319 -15.31 -35.71 2.02
C GLY A 319 -14.02 -36.21 1.39
N ASP A 320 -13.41 -35.48 0.45
CA ASP A 320 -12.17 -35.86 -0.21
C ASP A 320 -11.21 -34.68 -0.33
N SER A 321 -9.95 -34.89 -0.03
CA SER A 321 -8.89 -33.94 -0.34
C SER A 321 -7.91 -34.59 -1.29
N THR A 322 -7.64 -33.96 -2.39
CA THR A 322 -6.85 -34.55 -3.46
C THR A 322 -5.74 -33.59 -3.91
N PHE A 323 -4.56 -34.13 -4.06
CA PHE A 323 -3.44 -33.39 -4.66
C PHE A 323 -3.38 -33.72 -6.16
N TYR A 324 -3.47 -32.67 -6.99
CA TYR A 324 -3.37 -32.81 -8.43
C TYR A 324 -2.07 -32.20 -8.94
N GLY A 325 -1.34 -32.98 -9.73
CA GLY A 325 -0.31 -32.46 -10.59
C GLY A 325 -0.62 -32.88 -12.02
N ASN A 326 -0.61 -31.94 -12.95
CA ASN A 326 -0.82 -32.18 -14.36
C ASN A 326 0.25 -31.43 -15.16
N SER A 327 0.94 -32.15 -16.03
CA SER A 327 1.86 -31.56 -17.01
C SER A 327 1.62 -32.20 -18.39
N GLY A 328 1.38 -31.36 -19.40
CA GLY A 328 1.13 -31.83 -20.74
C GLY A 328 -0.10 -32.75 -20.92
N GLY A 329 -1.12 -32.61 -20.06
CA GLY A 329 -2.31 -33.45 -20.05
C GLY A 329 -2.16 -34.79 -19.33
N THR A 330 -1.02 -35.05 -18.69
CA THR A 330 -0.79 -36.27 -17.90
C THR A 330 -0.89 -35.94 -16.41
N THR A 331 -1.86 -36.55 -15.73
CA THR A 331 -1.98 -36.47 -14.26
C THR A 331 -0.92 -37.36 -13.64
N TRP A 332 0.03 -36.77 -12.90
CA TRP A 332 1.14 -37.51 -12.25
C TRP A 332 1.03 -37.55 -10.73
N CYS A 333 0.02 -36.93 -10.16
CA CYS A 333 -0.35 -37.10 -8.76
C CYS A 333 -1.86 -37.03 -8.61
N ASN A 334 -2.45 -38.12 -8.18
CA ASN A 334 -3.85 -38.21 -7.79
C ASN A 334 -3.91 -39.15 -6.59
N THR A 335 -4.05 -38.60 -5.40
CA THR A 335 -4.22 -39.39 -4.20
C THR A 335 -5.62 -39.11 -3.65
N PRO A 336 -6.62 -39.92 -4.02
CA PRO A 336 -7.94 -39.81 -3.43
C PRO A 336 -7.81 -40.13 -1.93
N GLY A 337 -8.04 -39.13 -1.10
CA GLY A 337 -8.14 -39.30 0.34
C GLY A 337 -9.60 -39.38 0.75
N ALA A 338 -9.99 -40.42 1.41
CA ALA A 338 -11.37 -40.63 1.86
C ALA A 338 -11.79 -39.78 3.06
N ASN A 339 -11.02 -38.78 3.44
CA ASN A 339 -11.31 -37.93 4.61
C ASN A 339 -11.00 -36.46 4.31
N SER A 340 -11.97 -35.60 4.53
CA SER A 340 -11.73 -34.17 4.65
C SER A 340 -10.83 -33.94 5.87
N PHE A 341 -9.58 -33.53 5.63
CA PHE A 341 -8.64 -33.20 6.70
C PHE A 341 -8.43 -31.68 6.83
N LEU A 342 -9.19 -30.87 6.10
CA LEU A 342 -9.18 -29.43 6.27
C LEU A 342 -10.40 -28.99 7.08
N SER A 343 -10.15 -28.31 8.16
CA SER A 343 -11.14 -27.70 9.04
C SER A 343 -10.89 -26.20 9.15
N SER A 344 -11.92 -25.47 9.57
CA SER A 344 -11.73 -24.04 9.89
C SER A 344 -10.67 -23.87 10.98
N GLY A 345 -9.70 -23.00 10.72
CA GLY A 345 -8.54 -22.76 11.58
C GLY A 345 -7.31 -23.60 11.27
N ASP A 346 -7.38 -24.50 10.29
CA ASP A 346 -6.18 -25.24 9.85
C ASP A 346 -5.28 -24.36 8.99
N VAL A 347 -3.96 -24.58 9.09
CA VAL A 347 -2.94 -23.93 8.27
C VAL A 347 -2.34 -24.93 7.29
N LEU A 348 -2.52 -24.66 6.00
CA LEU A 348 -1.89 -25.41 4.93
C LEU A 348 -0.50 -24.83 4.66
N GLN A 349 0.49 -25.71 4.67
CA GLN A 349 1.89 -25.37 4.46
C GLN A 349 2.35 -25.93 3.11
N PHE A 350 2.91 -25.06 2.27
CA PHE A 350 3.41 -25.39 0.96
C PHE A 350 4.91 -25.19 0.90
N ALA A 351 5.64 -26.19 0.42
CA ALA A 351 7.06 -26.12 0.12
C ALA A 351 7.29 -26.51 -1.35
N TYR A 352 8.03 -25.69 -2.06
CA TYR A 352 8.32 -25.87 -3.47
C TYR A 352 9.82 -25.72 -3.73
N ASP A 353 10.40 -26.65 -4.45
CA ASP A 353 11.79 -26.64 -4.90
C ASP A 353 11.78 -26.49 -6.43
N ALA A 354 12.15 -25.28 -6.93
CA ALA A 354 12.07 -24.90 -8.34
C ALA A 354 13.32 -25.32 -9.13
#